data_9aa1aecf26607d030e69f35a2f460789
#
_entry.id   9aa1aecf26607d030e69f35a2f460789
#
_cell.length_a   1.000
_cell.length_b   1.000
_cell.length_c   1.000
_cell.angle_alpha   90.00
_cell.angle_beta   90.00
_cell.angle_gamma   90.00
#
_symmetry.space_group_name_H-M   'P 1'
#
loop_
_entity.id
_entity.type
_entity.pdbx_description
1 polymer ?
#
loop_
_entity_poly.entity_id
_entity_poly.type
_entity_poly.pdbx_seq_one_letter_code
_entity_poly.pdbx_strand_id
1 'polypeptide(L)'
;MSRFVDRVVIHVAAGSGGNGCASVHREKFKPLGGPDGGDGGNGGDVVLVVDSNVHTLLDFHFRPHADAASGKQGQGANRDGATGEDLELRVPDGTVVLDEDGEIVVDLVGHGTRFIAARGGRGGLGNAALSSKARRAPGFALLGEPGETRDLVLELRSVADAGLLGFPSAGKSSLIAVLSSAKPKIADYPFTTLVPNLGVVTAGDSVYTIADVPGLIPGASQGKGLGLDFLRHIERCAVLVHVVDCATYEADRDPLSDIDALEEELARYTPALGGTLADRPRLVVLNKIDVPEARELAELVRPEIEARGLPVFEISTVSRAGLRELSFALAKVIEDDRASKPAPEATRIVLRPTAVDDAGFTIVQDPADDTGFIVRGDRPDRWVRQTDFNNTEAVGYLADRLARLGVEEALAKAGAVPGCPVTVGGVTFDWEPSTPAGVAVMMHNRGDDPRLDRPTRVGAPERKAQKVLRRTPFEELLDEDEE
;
A
#
# COMPACT_ATOMS: atom_id res chain seq x y z
N MET A 1 5.57 23.83 -16.73
CA MET A 1 5.44 24.39 -15.36
C MET A 1 5.17 23.21 -14.46
N SER A 2 6.12 22.79 -13.65
CA SER A 2 5.93 21.70 -12.70
C SER A 2 5.01 22.18 -11.57
N ARG A 3 3.94 21.42 -11.33
CA ARG A 3 2.97 21.67 -10.28
C ARG A 3 3.37 20.76 -9.10
N PHE A 4 3.59 21.31 -7.93
CA PHE A 4 3.82 20.50 -6.74
C PHE A 4 2.51 19.83 -6.31
N VAL A 5 2.51 18.54 -6.08
CA VAL A 5 1.36 17.75 -5.63
C VAL A 5 1.74 17.06 -4.33
N ASP A 6 0.99 17.34 -3.27
CA ASP A 6 1.21 16.86 -1.90
C ASP A 6 0.17 15.80 -1.47
N ARG A 7 -0.95 15.73 -2.18
CA ARG A 7 -2.00 14.74 -1.92
C ARG A 7 -2.56 14.22 -3.23
N VAL A 8 -2.68 12.92 -3.33
CA VAL A 8 -3.20 12.24 -4.53
C VAL A 8 -3.89 10.94 -4.15
N VAL A 9 -4.96 10.62 -4.85
CA VAL A 9 -5.60 9.29 -4.79
C VAL A 9 -4.96 8.43 -5.86
N ILE A 10 -4.57 7.22 -5.49
CA ILE A 10 -4.07 6.19 -6.40
C ILE A 10 -4.95 4.95 -6.34
N HIS A 11 -5.21 4.37 -7.49
CA HIS A 11 -5.93 3.11 -7.65
C HIS A 11 -4.91 2.02 -7.93
N VAL A 12 -4.65 1.17 -6.94
CA VAL A 12 -3.67 0.10 -7.07
C VAL A 12 -4.36 -1.23 -7.32
N ALA A 13 -3.93 -1.95 -8.34
CA ALA A 13 -4.40 -3.29 -8.66
C ALA A 13 -3.21 -4.23 -8.79
N ALA A 14 -3.10 -5.18 -7.88
CA ALA A 14 -2.09 -6.22 -7.96
C ALA A 14 -2.44 -7.24 -9.03
N GLY A 15 -1.45 -7.93 -9.57
CA GLY A 15 -1.63 -8.93 -10.59
C GLY A 15 -2.44 -10.13 -10.11
N SER A 16 -3.34 -10.64 -10.94
CA SER A 16 -4.04 -11.90 -10.65
C SER A 16 -3.13 -13.10 -10.83
N GLY A 17 -3.34 -14.14 -10.05
CA GLY A 17 -2.67 -15.43 -10.26
C GLY A 17 -3.12 -16.09 -11.55
N GLY A 18 -2.21 -16.80 -12.21
CA GLY A 18 -2.51 -17.63 -13.38
C GLY A 18 -3.29 -18.88 -13.00
N ASN A 19 -4.14 -19.37 -13.87
CA ASN A 19 -4.83 -20.64 -13.65
C ASN A 19 -3.89 -21.83 -13.73
N GLY A 20 -4.14 -22.87 -12.94
CA GLY A 20 -3.49 -24.17 -13.11
C GLY A 20 -3.91 -24.83 -14.41
N CYS A 21 -3.16 -25.82 -14.85
CA CYS A 21 -3.44 -26.60 -16.05
C CYS A 21 -3.98 -27.98 -15.69
N ALA A 22 -5.03 -28.41 -16.39
CA ALA A 22 -5.51 -29.78 -16.32
C ALA A 22 -5.12 -30.51 -17.62
N SER A 23 -3.99 -31.19 -17.61
CA SER A 23 -3.52 -31.97 -18.74
C SER A 23 -3.08 -33.39 -18.35
N VAL A 24 -3.05 -34.29 -19.30
CA VAL A 24 -2.65 -35.69 -19.13
C VAL A 24 -1.53 -35.99 -20.09
N HIS A 25 -0.46 -36.52 -19.56
CA HIS A 25 0.69 -36.93 -20.36
C HIS A 25 0.29 -37.98 -21.41
N ARG A 26 0.63 -37.73 -22.66
CA ARG A 26 0.32 -38.62 -23.80
C ARG A 26 1.60 -38.97 -24.52
N GLU A 27 1.99 -40.21 -24.41
CA GLU A 27 3.08 -40.80 -25.21
C GLU A 27 2.56 -41.95 -26.07
N LYS A 28 3.24 -42.15 -27.20
CA LYS A 28 2.96 -43.30 -28.06
C LYS A 28 3.19 -44.59 -27.24
N PHE A 29 2.18 -45.45 -27.17
CA PHE A 29 2.15 -46.69 -26.38
C PHE A 29 1.99 -46.55 -24.85
N LYS A 30 1.74 -45.33 -24.31
CA LYS A 30 1.39 -45.13 -22.90
C LYS A 30 0.04 -44.40 -22.79
N PRO A 31 -1.09 -45.10 -22.91
CA PRO A 31 -2.42 -44.49 -22.92
C PRO A 31 -2.83 -43.88 -21.55
N LEU A 32 -2.13 -44.23 -20.48
CA LEU A 32 -2.40 -43.76 -19.09
C LEU A 32 -1.14 -43.10 -18.53
N GLY A 33 -0.73 -41.95 -19.12
CA GLY A 33 0.50 -41.26 -18.73
C GLY A 33 0.43 -40.47 -17.44
N GLY A 34 -0.76 -40.38 -16.79
CA GLY A 34 -0.95 -39.61 -15.58
C GLY A 34 -1.15 -38.12 -15.79
N PRO A 35 -1.51 -37.35 -14.72
CA PRO A 35 -1.66 -35.92 -14.81
C PRO A 35 -0.29 -35.24 -14.92
N ASP A 36 -0.18 -34.25 -15.79
CA ASP A 36 1.06 -33.52 -16.06
C ASP A 36 0.83 -32.01 -16.21
N GLY A 37 -0.30 -31.50 -15.74
CA GLY A 37 -0.58 -30.06 -15.72
C GLY A 37 0.19 -29.34 -14.63
N GLY A 38 0.97 -28.31 -15.02
CA GLY A 38 1.71 -27.43 -14.11
C GLY A 38 0.83 -26.40 -13.41
N ASP A 39 1.38 -25.77 -12.38
CA ASP A 39 0.73 -24.73 -11.59
C ASP A 39 0.71 -23.39 -12.34
N GLY A 40 -0.25 -22.53 -12.05
CA GLY A 40 -0.25 -21.13 -12.50
C GLY A 40 0.78 -20.30 -11.73
N GLY A 41 1.35 -19.27 -12.37
CA GLY A 41 2.24 -18.31 -11.73
C GLY A 41 1.47 -17.38 -10.79
N ASN A 42 2.12 -16.88 -9.76
CA ASN A 42 1.54 -15.84 -8.90
C ASN A 42 1.45 -14.50 -9.64
N GLY A 43 0.52 -13.63 -9.27
CA GLY A 43 0.51 -12.23 -9.68
C GLY A 43 1.59 -11.42 -8.98
N GLY A 44 2.01 -10.30 -9.59
CA GLY A 44 2.94 -9.35 -9.00
C GLY A 44 2.28 -8.47 -7.96
N ASP A 45 3.04 -8.05 -6.95
CA ASP A 45 2.61 -7.11 -5.93
C ASP A 45 2.73 -5.66 -6.45
N VAL A 46 1.94 -4.73 -5.87
CA VAL A 46 2.19 -3.28 -5.99
C VAL A 46 2.89 -2.82 -4.72
N VAL A 47 4.11 -2.30 -4.87
CA VAL A 47 4.98 -1.94 -3.74
C VAL A 47 5.32 -0.45 -3.80
N LEU A 48 5.03 0.29 -2.73
CA LEU A 48 5.53 1.65 -2.54
C LEU A 48 6.96 1.58 -1.98
N VAL A 49 7.88 2.34 -2.57
CA VAL A 49 9.29 2.39 -2.16
C VAL A 49 9.71 3.84 -1.96
N VAL A 50 10.24 4.16 -0.79
CA VAL A 50 10.75 5.52 -0.51
C VAL A 50 12.03 5.77 -1.28
N ASP A 51 12.04 6.83 -2.08
CA ASP A 51 13.22 7.29 -2.82
C ASP A 51 13.51 8.76 -2.48
N SER A 52 14.66 9.03 -1.89
CA SER A 52 15.09 10.39 -1.50
C SER A 52 15.29 11.34 -2.70
N ASN A 53 15.33 10.83 -3.94
CA ASN A 53 15.40 11.66 -5.14
C ASN A 53 14.02 12.09 -5.65
N VAL A 54 12.95 11.53 -5.08
CA VAL A 54 11.57 11.91 -5.39
C VAL A 54 11.08 12.91 -4.35
N HIS A 55 10.60 14.07 -4.79
CA HIS A 55 10.22 15.18 -3.92
C HIS A 55 8.75 15.62 -4.08
N THR A 56 7.98 14.95 -4.92
CA THR A 56 6.59 15.31 -5.22
C THR A 56 5.80 14.08 -5.63
N LEU A 57 4.50 14.10 -5.38
CA LEU A 57 3.55 13.08 -5.83
C LEU A 57 2.97 13.37 -7.23
N LEU A 58 3.62 14.28 -8.00
CA LEU A 58 3.11 14.75 -9.29
C LEU A 58 2.91 13.64 -10.31
N ASP A 59 3.78 12.65 -10.34
CA ASP A 59 3.69 11.52 -11.28
C ASP A 59 2.40 10.73 -11.08
N PHE A 60 1.97 10.56 -9.82
CA PHE A 60 0.72 9.89 -9.48
C PHE A 60 -0.51 10.71 -9.85
N HIS A 61 -0.40 12.05 -9.86
CA HIS A 61 -1.48 12.90 -10.34
C HIS A 61 -1.79 12.69 -11.82
N PHE A 62 -0.75 12.41 -12.63
CA PHE A 62 -0.92 12.13 -14.05
C PHE A 62 -1.22 10.65 -14.35
N ARG A 63 -0.79 9.75 -13.48
CA ARG A 63 -0.95 8.29 -13.59
C ARG A 63 -1.47 7.72 -12.29
N PRO A 64 -2.77 7.91 -11.99
CA PRO A 64 -3.34 7.45 -10.71
C PRO A 64 -3.57 5.94 -10.67
N HIS A 65 -3.57 5.25 -11.82
CA HIS A 65 -3.75 3.80 -11.90
C HIS A 65 -2.40 3.09 -11.93
N ALA A 66 -2.26 2.09 -11.09
CA ALA A 66 -1.03 1.32 -10.93
C ALA A 66 -1.36 -0.17 -10.92
N ASP A 67 -1.18 -0.83 -12.07
CA ASP A 67 -1.54 -2.22 -12.28
C ASP A 67 -0.27 -3.07 -12.38
N ALA A 68 -0.11 -4.05 -11.49
CA ALA A 68 0.98 -5.02 -11.55
C ALA A 68 0.67 -6.17 -12.53
N ALA A 69 1.71 -6.85 -13.00
CA ALA A 69 1.59 -7.92 -13.97
C ALA A 69 0.91 -9.15 -13.38
N SER A 70 -0.02 -9.76 -14.12
CA SER A 70 -0.65 -11.03 -13.73
C SER A 70 0.26 -12.22 -14.01
N GLY A 71 0.12 -13.27 -13.20
CA GLY A 71 0.77 -14.56 -13.41
C GLY A 71 0.25 -15.28 -14.67
N LYS A 72 1.10 -16.04 -15.30
CA LYS A 72 0.73 -16.82 -16.49
C LYS A 72 0.13 -18.16 -16.09
N GLN A 73 -0.74 -18.67 -16.96
CA GLN A 73 -1.34 -20.00 -16.79
C GLN A 73 -0.28 -21.10 -16.85
N GLY A 74 -0.44 -22.15 -16.03
CA GLY A 74 0.31 -23.38 -16.12
C GLY A 74 0.07 -24.11 -17.45
N GLN A 75 0.99 -24.96 -17.84
CA GLN A 75 0.94 -25.71 -19.09
C GLN A 75 1.15 -27.21 -18.85
N GLY A 76 0.87 -28.01 -19.86
CA GLY A 76 1.18 -29.45 -19.82
C GLY A 76 2.68 -29.72 -19.70
N ALA A 77 3.03 -31.00 -19.46
CA ALA A 77 4.40 -31.46 -19.21
C ALA A 77 5.04 -30.83 -17.96
N ASN A 78 4.25 -30.65 -16.92
CA ASN A 78 4.64 -30.08 -15.61
C ASN A 78 5.33 -28.71 -15.72
N ARG A 79 4.89 -27.88 -16.67
CA ARG A 79 5.43 -26.53 -16.82
C ARG A 79 4.55 -25.54 -16.09
N ASP A 80 5.14 -24.91 -15.06
CA ASP A 80 4.47 -23.87 -14.30
C ASP A 80 4.39 -22.57 -15.10
N GLY A 81 3.38 -21.76 -14.80
CA GLY A 81 3.23 -20.42 -15.34
C GLY A 81 4.27 -19.46 -14.73
N ALA A 82 4.75 -18.51 -15.52
CA ALA A 82 5.65 -17.48 -15.00
C ALA A 82 4.89 -16.58 -14.02
N THR A 83 5.57 -16.22 -12.93
CA THR A 83 5.10 -15.24 -11.95
C THR A 83 5.06 -13.84 -12.58
N GLY A 84 4.06 -13.03 -12.27
CA GLY A 84 3.98 -11.62 -12.64
C GLY A 84 5.07 -10.80 -11.95
N GLU A 85 5.58 -9.79 -12.64
CA GLU A 85 6.55 -8.87 -12.06
C GLU A 85 5.87 -7.91 -11.09
N ASP A 86 6.54 -7.62 -9.96
CA ASP A 86 6.10 -6.62 -9.01
C ASP A 86 6.21 -5.22 -9.62
N LEU A 87 5.26 -4.36 -9.29
CA LEU A 87 5.27 -2.95 -9.68
C LEU A 87 5.78 -2.10 -8.52
N GLU A 88 6.99 -1.56 -8.67
CA GLU A 88 7.56 -0.62 -7.70
C GLU A 88 7.16 0.82 -8.03
N LEU A 89 6.50 1.47 -7.09
CA LEU A 89 6.11 2.88 -7.14
C LEU A 89 6.99 3.68 -6.20
N ARG A 90 7.77 4.62 -6.75
CA ARG A 90 8.67 5.45 -5.95
C ARG A 90 7.92 6.62 -5.36
N VAL A 91 8.00 6.78 -4.04
CA VAL A 91 7.37 7.85 -3.29
C VAL A 91 8.40 8.68 -2.53
N PRO A 92 8.13 9.98 -2.27
CA PRO A 92 8.97 10.81 -1.44
C PRO A 92 9.09 10.29 -0.01
N ASP A 93 10.18 10.65 0.67
CA ASP A 93 10.32 10.44 2.12
C ASP A 93 9.26 11.23 2.91
N GLY A 94 8.65 10.60 3.92
CA GLY A 94 7.56 11.18 4.70
C GLY A 94 6.19 11.12 4.01
N THR A 95 6.02 10.20 3.06
CA THR A 95 4.70 9.92 2.47
C THR A 95 3.87 9.08 3.43
N VAL A 96 2.70 9.58 3.81
CA VAL A 96 1.70 8.86 4.59
C VAL A 96 0.69 8.23 3.63
N VAL A 97 0.42 6.97 3.84
CA VAL A 97 -0.61 6.22 3.11
C VAL A 97 -1.86 6.13 3.97
N LEU A 98 -2.97 6.59 3.43
CA LEU A 98 -4.28 6.51 4.06
C LEU A 98 -5.18 5.60 3.24
N ASP A 99 -6.15 4.97 3.90
CA ASP A 99 -7.21 4.23 3.23
C ASP A 99 -8.35 5.17 2.74
N GLU A 100 -9.42 4.58 2.21
CA GLU A 100 -10.59 5.32 1.73
C GLU A 100 -11.31 6.07 2.85
N ASP A 101 -11.27 5.56 4.07
CA ASP A 101 -11.89 6.15 5.27
C ASP A 101 -11.04 7.28 5.87
N GLY A 102 -9.81 7.48 5.36
CA GLY A 102 -8.86 8.49 5.83
C GLY A 102 -8.04 8.03 7.05
N GLU A 103 -8.08 6.75 7.40
CA GLU A 103 -7.26 6.18 8.45
C GLU A 103 -5.83 5.93 7.95
N ILE A 104 -4.85 6.15 8.83
CA ILE A 104 -3.43 5.95 8.49
C ILE A 104 -3.13 4.45 8.42
N VAL A 105 -2.76 4.00 7.24
CA VAL A 105 -2.30 2.62 7.01
C VAL A 105 -0.83 2.49 7.37
N VAL A 106 0.02 3.42 6.88
CA VAL A 106 1.46 3.42 7.15
C VAL A 106 2.04 4.82 6.92
N ASP A 107 3.10 5.15 7.66
CA ASP A 107 3.95 6.32 7.45
C ASP A 107 5.29 5.84 6.88
N LEU A 108 5.62 6.29 5.68
CA LEU A 108 6.79 5.86 4.91
C LEU A 108 7.94 6.83 5.13
N VAL A 109 8.83 6.49 6.05
CA VAL A 109 9.99 7.29 6.42
C VAL A 109 11.29 6.51 6.16
N GLY A 110 12.26 7.20 5.59
CA GLY A 110 13.59 6.70 5.32
C GLY A 110 13.75 6.04 3.95
N HIS A 111 14.85 6.37 3.27
CA HIS A 111 15.18 5.84 1.95
C HIS A 111 15.20 4.32 1.90
N GLY A 112 14.57 3.73 0.91
CA GLY A 112 14.49 2.28 0.72
C GLY A 112 13.40 1.58 1.54
N THR A 113 12.63 2.30 2.38
CA THR A 113 11.46 1.74 3.07
C THR A 113 10.45 1.25 2.05
N ARG A 114 9.94 0.02 2.25
CA ARG A 114 9.02 -0.65 1.32
C ARG A 114 7.70 -0.96 2.01
N PHE A 115 6.61 -0.78 1.30
CA PHE A 115 5.26 -1.13 1.74
C PHE A 115 4.48 -1.79 0.62
N ILE A 116 3.88 -2.95 0.88
CA ILE A 116 3.03 -3.64 -0.08
C ILE A 116 1.65 -2.99 -0.04
N ALA A 117 1.35 -2.19 -1.07
CA ALA A 117 0.07 -1.49 -1.21
C ALA A 117 -1.07 -2.44 -1.60
N ALA A 118 -0.78 -3.40 -2.49
CA ALA A 118 -1.72 -4.45 -2.87
C ALA A 118 -0.95 -5.75 -3.16
N ARG A 119 -1.48 -6.88 -2.69
CA ARG A 119 -0.84 -8.20 -2.86
C ARG A 119 -1.34 -8.91 -4.10
N GLY A 120 -0.41 -9.51 -4.84
CA GLY A 120 -0.70 -10.36 -5.98
C GLY A 120 -1.48 -11.61 -5.60
N GLY A 121 -2.37 -12.02 -6.52
CA GLY A 121 -3.14 -13.25 -6.38
C GLY A 121 -2.24 -14.48 -6.53
N ARG A 122 -2.57 -15.54 -5.80
CA ARG A 122 -1.83 -16.80 -5.90
C ARG A 122 -2.21 -17.55 -7.17
N GLY A 123 -1.24 -18.21 -7.79
CA GLY A 123 -1.48 -19.13 -8.89
C GLY A 123 -2.30 -20.34 -8.46
N GLY A 124 -3.16 -20.81 -9.35
CA GLY A 124 -3.94 -22.02 -9.15
C GLY A 124 -3.09 -23.30 -9.34
N LEU A 125 -3.37 -24.32 -8.55
CA LEU A 125 -2.64 -25.60 -8.67
C LEU A 125 -3.07 -26.37 -9.92
N GLY A 126 -2.10 -26.93 -10.63
CA GLY A 126 -2.33 -27.86 -11.74
C GLY A 126 -2.81 -29.23 -11.26
N ASN A 127 -3.35 -30.02 -12.17
CA ASN A 127 -3.87 -31.34 -11.83
C ASN A 127 -2.80 -32.33 -11.38
N ALA A 128 -1.53 -32.12 -11.74
CA ALA A 128 -0.42 -32.92 -11.24
C ALA A 128 -0.24 -32.76 -9.73
N ALA A 129 -0.29 -31.50 -9.22
CA ALA A 129 -0.22 -31.19 -7.80
C ALA A 129 -1.45 -31.66 -7.01
N LEU A 130 -2.63 -31.73 -7.65
CA LEU A 130 -3.89 -32.18 -7.07
C LEU A 130 -4.05 -33.69 -7.06
N SER A 131 -3.14 -34.44 -7.66
CA SER A 131 -3.18 -35.89 -7.73
C SER A 131 -3.03 -36.51 -6.34
N SER A 132 -3.78 -37.56 -6.08
CA SER A 132 -3.75 -38.30 -4.82
C SER A 132 -4.05 -39.76 -5.05
N LYS A 133 -3.89 -40.61 -4.01
CA LYS A 133 -4.26 -42.04 -4.09
C LYS A 133 -5.74 -42.24 -4.46
N ALA A 134 -6.63 -41.37 -3.98
CA ALA A 134 -8.05 -41.39 -4.26
C ALA A 134 -8.37 -40.79 -5.65
N ARG A 135 -7.62 -39.75 -6.08
CA ARG A 135 -7.78 -39.08 -7.37
C ARG A 135 -6.46 -39.12 -8.15
N ARG A 136 -6.24 -40.21 -8.88
CA ARG A 136 -4.95 -40.42 -9.55
C ARG A 136 -4.71 -39.50 -10.75
N ALA A 137 -5.77 -39.06 -11.41
CA ALA A 137 -5.71 -38.17 -12.57
C ALA A 137 -6.92 -37.20 -12.51
N PRO A 138 -6.87 -36.12 -11.69
CA PRO A 138 -7.95 -35.15 -11.66
C PRO A 138 -8.18 -34.52 -13.04
N GLY A 139 -9.45 -34.43 -13.45
CA GLY A 139 -9.85 -33.79 -14.70
C GLY A 139 -9.99 -32.26 -14.57
N PHE A 140 -9.51 -31.67 -13.49
CA PHE A 140 -9.60 -30.24 -13.20
C PHE A 140 -8.29 -29.70 -12.65
N ALA A 141 -8.15 -28.37 -12.68
CA ALA A 141 -7.12 -27.61 -11.98
C ALA A 141 -7.79 -26.46 -11.21
N LEU A 142 -7.07 -25.85 -10.29
CA LEU A 142 -7.56 -24.68 -9.57
C LEU A 142 -7.35 -23.41 -10.39
N LEU A 143 -8.28 -22.47 -10.26
CA LEU A 143 -8.14 -21.14 -10.81
C LEU A 143 -7.13 -20.32 -10.00
N GLY A 144 -6.50 -19.34 -10.63
CA GLY A 144 -5.71 -18.32 -9.95
C GLY A 144 -6.61 -17.40 -9.13
N GLU A 145 -6.08 -16.92 -8.02
CA GLU A 145 -6.75 -15.91 -7.19
C GLU A 145 -6.67 -14.54 -7.87
N PRO A 146 -7.71 -13.70 -7.77
CA PRO A 146 -7.60 -12.29 -8.16
C PRO A 146 -6.57 -11.58 -7.27
N GLY A 147 -5.83 -10.63 -7.83
CA GLY A 147 -5.00 -9.72 -7.06
C GLY A 147 -5.85 -8.77 -6.20
N GLU A 148 -5.26 -8.23 -5.15
CA GLU A 148 -5.91 -7.20 -4.33
C GLU A 148 -6.04 -5.91 -5.13
N THR A 149 -7.18 -5.22 -4.95
CA THR A 149 -7.41 -3.87 -5.46
C THR A 149 -7.72 -2.95 -4.29
N ARG A 150 -7.09 -1.77 -4.26
CA ARG A 150 -7.32 -0.78 -3.21
C ARG A 150 -7.25 0.63 -3.78
N ASP A 151 -8.08 1.50 -3.23
CA ASP A 151 -7.96 2.93 -3.40
C ASP A 151 -7.21 3.49 -2.18
N LEU A 152 -6.08 4.14 -2.43
CA LEU A 152 -5.22 4.69 -1.38
C LEU A 152 -5.01 6.17 -1.60
N VAL A 153 -4.95 6.92 -0.52
CA VAL A 153 -4.59 8.34 -0.55
C VAL A 153 -3.14 8.47 -0.11
N LEU A 154 -2.29 8.96 -0.98
CA LEU A 154 -0.94 9.34 -0.64
C LEU A 154 -0.93 10.81 -0.22
N GLU A 155 -0.43 11.09 0.97
CA GLU A 155 -0.28 12.43 1.51
C GLU A 155 1.17 12.66 1.92
N LEU A 156 1.79 13.66 1.31
CA LEU A 156 3.15 14.03 1.63
C LEU A 156 3.14 14.91 2.88
N ARG A 157 3.49 14.35 4.01
CA ARG A 157 3.75 15.08 5.27
C ARG A 157 5.21 15.52 5.33
N SER A 158 5.85 15.74 4.18
CA SER A 158 7.22 16.18 4.16
C SER A 158 7.28 17.61 4.66
N VAL A 159 8.07 17.74 5.61
CA VAL A 159 8.63 18.95 6.13
C VAL A 159 9.67 19.41 5.11
N ALA A 160 9.79 20.70 4.97
CA ALA A 160 10.85 21.28 4.17
C ALA A 160 12.22 20.85 4.70
N ASP A 161 13.16 20.58 3.80
CA ASP A 161 14.55 20.36 4.18
C ASP A 161 15.14 21.60 4.87
N ALA A 162 14.75 22.81 4.43
CA ALA A 162 15.16 24.08 5.02
C ALA A 162 13.95 24.90 5.47
N GLY A 163 13.96 25.34 6.74
CA GLY A 163 12.97 26.24 7.32
C GLY A 163 13.44 27.69 7.34
N LEU A 164 12.69 28.61 6.70
CA LEU A 164 13.00 30.05 6.73
C LEU A 164 12.38 30.69 7.97
N LEU A 165 13.21 31.24 8.82
CA LEU A 165 12.83 31.95 10.05
C LEU A 165 13.08 33.46 9.87
N GLY A 166 12.30 34.29 10.49
CA GLY A 166 12.51 35.72 10.43
C GLY A 166 11.23 36.50 10.67
N PHE A 167 11.38 37.76 10.95
CA PHE A 167 10.30 38.66 11.21
C PHE A 167 9.40 38.89 9.98
N PRO A 168 8.17 39.38 10.16
CA PRO A 168 7.35 39.87 9.06
C PRO A 168 8.13 40.86 8.19
N SER A 169 7.92 40.84 6.89
CA SER A 169 8.59 41.70 5.90
C SER A 169 10.09 41.50 5.70
N ALA A 170 10.76 40.51 6.35
CA ALA A 170 12.16 40.16 6.11
C ALA A 170 12.41 39.62 4.70
N GLY A 171 11.37 39.26 3.93
CA GLY A 171 11.46 38.82 2.56
C GLY A 171 11.47 37.31 2.39
N LYS A 172 11.05 36.52 3.38
CA LYS A 172 11.02 35.04 3.34
C LYS A 172 10.21 34.51 2.15
N SER A 173 8.97 34.94 1.99
CA SER A 173 8.10 34.50 0.90
C SER A 173 8.64 34.94 -0.47
N SER A 174 9.30 36.12 -0.54
CA SER A 174 9.99 36.59 -1.74
C SER A 174 11.19 35.72 -2.08
N LEU A 175 11.94 35.29 -1.06
CA LEU A 175 13.10 34.40 -1.21
C LEU A 175 12.68 33.06 -1.77
N ILE A 176 11.61 32.45 -1.23
CA ILE A 176 11.02 31.22 -1.77
C ILE A 176 10.60 31.41 -3.23
N ALA A 177 9.91 32.49 -3.55
CA ALA A 177 9.41 32.74 -4.91
C ALA A 177 10.54 32.87 -5.94
N VAL A 178 11.71 33.36 -5.54
CA VAL A 178 12.86 33.56 -6.44
C VAL A 178 13.76 32.33 -6.52
N LEU A 179 13.93 31.58 -5.43
CA LEU A 179 14.74 30.34 -5.39
C LEU A 179 13.99 29.15 -5.98
N SER A 180 12.67 29.11 -5.84
CA SER A 180 11.88 27.94 -6.28
C SER A 180 11.86 27.79 -7.79
N SER A 181 12.18 26.58 -8.25
CA SER A 181 12.08 26.17 -9.66
C SER A 181 10.64 26.07 -10.16
N ALA A 182 9.68 25.94 -9.24
CA ALA A 182 8.24 25.89 -9.47
C ALA A 182 7.54 27.06 -8.76
N LYS A 183 6.32 27.44 -9.21
CA LYS A 183 5.55 28.41 -8.45
C LYS A 183 5.32 27.90 -7.02
N PRO A 184 5.69 28.67 -5.99
CA PRO A 184 5.44 28.30 -4.60
C PRO A 184 3.95 27.93 -4.42
N LYS A 185 3.68 26.86 -3.70
CA LYS A 185 2.33 26.45 -3.36
C LYS A 185 2.02 26.86 -1.95
N ILE A 186 0.84 27.41 -1.80
CA ILE A 186 0.20 27.55 -0.50
C ILE A 186 -0.28 26.13 -0.13
N ALA A 187 0.33 25.51 0.87
CA ALA A 187 -0.04 24.14 1.29
C ALA A 187 -1.07 24.20 2.41
N ASP A 188 -2.30 23.74 2.14
CA ASP A 188 -3.35 23.60 3.15
C ASP A 188 -3.09 22.34 3.98
N TYR A 189 -2.45 22.50 5.14
CA TYR A 189 -2.34 21.42 6.09
C TYR A 189 -3.53 21.48 7.07
N PRO A 190 -4.25 20.38 7.30
CA PRO A 190 -5.46 20.37 8.13
C PRO A 190 -5.21 20.73 9.60
N PHE A 191 -3.94 20.86 10.01
CA PHE A 191 -3.52 21.19 11.38
C PHE A 191 -2.81 22.55 11.48
N THR A 192 -2.76 23.36 10.41
CA THR A 192 -2.17 24.71 10.44
C THR A 192 -3.23 25.77 10.23
N THR A 193 -3.28 26.75 11.14
CA THR A 193 -4.14 27.94 11.01
C THR A 193 -3.58 28.96 10.01
N LEU A 194 -2.28 28.86 9.68
CA LEU A 194 -1.62 29.61 8.61
C LEU A 194 -0.89 28.65 7.69
N VAL A 195 -1.10 28.85 6.42
CA VAL A 195 -0.65 27.99 5.35
C VAL A 195 0.79 28.35 4.96
N PRO A 196 1.78 27.44 5.14
CA PRO A 196 3.16 27.74 4.74
C PRO A 196 3.32 27.79 3.23
N ASN A 197 4.18 28.67 2.74
CA ASN A 197 4.62 28.66 1.37
C ASN A 197 5.75 27.64 1.22
N LEU A 198 5.56 26.64 0.39
CA LEU A 198 6.58 25.64 0.04
C LEU A 198 7.18 25.94 -1.32
N GLY A 199 8.51 25.79 -1.43
CA GLY A 199 9.23 25.93 -2.69
C GLY A 199 10.18 24.74 -2.88
N VAL A 200 10.36 24.31 -4.12
CA VAL A 200 11.37 23.31 -4.51
C VAL A 200 12.53 24.03 -5.19
N VAL A 201 13.72 23.87 -4.65
CA VAL A 201 14.93 24.49 -5.14
C VAL A 201 15.82 23.45 -5.81
N THR A 202 16.35 23.79 -6.99
CA THR A 202 17.33 22.98 -7.69
C THR A 202 18.68 23.69 -7.68
N ALA A 203 19.69 23.07 -7.08
CA ALA A 203 21.06 23.59 -7.01
C ALA A 203 22.03 22.56 -7.59
N GLY A 204 22.35 22.70 -8.88
CA GLY A 204 23.10 21.69 -9.62
C GLY A 204 22.30 20.39 -9.75
N ASP A 205 22.86 19.28 -9.26
CA ASP A 205 22.23 17.97 -9.26
C ASP A 205 21.36 17.74 -7.99
N SER A 206 21.44 18.64 -6.99
CA SER A 206 20.71 18.53 -5.73
C SER A 206 19.36 19.22 -5.82
N VAL A 207 18.35 18.54 -5.32
CA VAL A 207 16.99 19.07 -5.18
C VAL A 207 16.57 19.00 -3.72
N TYR A 208 16.04 20.10 -3.20
CA TYR A 208 15.56 20.19 -1.82
C TYR A 208 14.35 21.11 -1.70
N THR A 209 13.64 21.00 -0.59
CA THR A 209 12.42 21.77 -0.31
C THR A 209 12.71 22.84 0.74
N ILE A 210 12.14 24.05 0.55
CA ILE A 210 12.18 25.15 1.50
C ILE A 210 10.77 25.57 1.90
N ALA A 211 10.59 25.91 3.19
CA ALA A 211 9.32 26.39 3.70
C ALA A 211 9.46 27.76 4.36
N ASP A 212 8.48 28.63 4.12
CA ASP A 212 8.27 29.82 4.94
C ASP A 212 7.65 29.42 6.26
N VAL A 213 8.31 29.79 7.36
CA VAL A 213 7.82 29.60 8.71
C VAL A 213 7.14 30.89 9.16
N PRO A 214 5.84 31.11 8.87
CA PRO A 214 5.14 32.30 9.31
C PRO A 214 4.95 32.27 10.81
N GLY A 215 5.16 33.41 11.51
CA GLY A 215 4.72 33.60 12.87
C GLY A 215 5.69 33.28 13.99
N LEU A 216 7.00 33.11 13.73
CA LEU A 216 8.01 33.26 14.76
C LEU A 216 8.09 34.76 15.08
N ILE A 217 7.23 35.17 16.01
CA ILE A 217 7.20 36.53 16.62
C ILE A 217 7.56 36.33 18.09
N PRO A 218 8.29 37.23 18.72
CA PRO A 218 8.59 37.15 20.15
C PRO A 218 7.34 36.89 20.98
N GLY A 219 7.35 35.81 21.79
CA GLY A 219 6.21 35.39 22.60
C GLY A 219 5.33 34.27 21.98
N ALA A 220 5.69 33.71 20.84
CA ALA A 220 4.98 32.58 20.22
C ALA A 220 5.00 31.33 21.12
N SER A 221 6.08 31.05 21.82
CA SER A 221 6.22 29.99 22.82
C SER A 221 5.29 30.15 24.05
N GLN A 222 4.83 31.38 24.32
CA GLN A 222 3.92 31.70 25.44
C GLN A 222 2.43 31.69 25.03
N GLY A 223 2.11 31.17 23.82
CA GLY A 223 0.72 31.13 23.33
C GLY A 223 0.18 32.48 22.81
N LYS A 224 1.03 33.48 22.66
CA LYS A 224 0.67 34.80 22.07
C LYS A 224 0.96 34.86 20.56
N GLY A 225 0.91 33.74 19.88
CA GLY A 225 1.14 33.60 18.42
C GLY A 225 0.61 32.28 17.90
N LEU A 226 1.02 31.89 16.71
CA LEU A 226 0.55 30.73 15.95
C LEU A 226 0.97 29.37 16.53
N GLY A 227 1.06 29.25 17.82
CA GLY A 227 1.03 28.00 18.57
C GLY A 227 2.15 26.98 18.29
N LEU A 228 2.30 26.10 19.26
CA LEU A 228 3.24 24.98 19.32
C LEU A 228 3.13 24.02 18.09
N ASP A 229 1.97 23.95 17.44
CA ASP A 229 1.76 23.03 16.31
C ASP A 229 2.60 23.43 15.08
N PHE A 230 2.89 24.71 14.91
CA PHE A 230 3.72 25.17 13.79
C PHE A 230 5.22 24.90 14.03
N LEU A 231 5.69 24.96 15.26
CA LEU A 231 7.08 24.66 15.61
C LEU A 231 7.43 23.17 15.40
N ARG A 232 6.43 22.27 15.44
CA ARG A 232 6.60 20.86 15.09
C ARG A 232 7.07 20.65 13.65
N HIS A 233 6.78 21.56 12.74
CA HIS A 233 7.25 21.48 11.36
C HIS A 233 8.74 21.81 11.25
N ILE A 234 9.22 22.72 12.10
CA ILE A 234 10.63 23.10 12.18
C ILE A 234 11.47 21.96 12.75
N GLU A 235 10.92 21.16 13.66
CA GLU A 235 11.63 20.01 14.26
C GLU A 235 12.18 19.03 13.21
N ARG A 236 11.56 18.98 12.04
CA ARG A 236 11.94 18.04 10.98
C ARG A 236 12.85 18.65 9.93
N CYS A 237 13.01 19.98 9.89
CA CYS A 237 13.92 20.63 8.94
C CYS A 237 15.37 20.21 9.21
N ALA A 238 16.13 19.95 8.15
CA ALA A 238 17.56 19.63 8.23
C ALA A 238 18.39 20.87 8.61
N VAL A 239 17.97 22.06 8.12
CA VAL A 239 18.64 23.34 8.35
C VAL A 239 17.64 24.45 8.61
N LEU A 240 18.01 25.39 9.49
CA LEU A 240 17.24 26.59 9.78
C LEU A 240 17.94 27.82 9.18
N VAL A 241 17.20 28.69 8.54
CA VAL A 241 17.71 29.86 7.83
C VAL A 241 17.08 31.11 8.43
N HIS A 242 17.87 31.89 9.15
CA HIS A 242 17.47 33.20 9.67
C HIS A 242 17.50 34.23 8.53
N VAL A 243 16.34 34.70 8.09
CA VAL A 243 16.22 35.77 7.08
C VAL A 243 15.99 37.08 7.79
N VAL A 244 16.98 37.97 7.69
CA VAL A 244 17.04 39.25 8.38
C VAL A 244 16.92 40.40 7.40
N ASP A 245 16.15 41.39 7.75
CA ASP A 245 15.95 42.63 6.99
C ASP A 245 16.99 43.66 7.33
N CYS A 246 17.89 43.96 6.42
CA CYS A 246 18.90 45.00 6.64
C CYS A 246 18.38 46.42 6.27
N ALA A 247 17.20 46.52 5.64
CA ALA A 247 16.58 47.79 5.25
C ALA A 247 15.41 48.19 6.15
N THR A 248 15.37 47.70 7.41
CA THR A 248 14.28 48.05 8.33
C THR A 248 14.44 49.49 8.82
N TYR A 249 13.33 50.22 8.91
CA TYR A 249 13.25 51.55 9.50
C TYR A 249 12.48 51.55 10.82
N GLU A 250 12.16 50.38 11.37
CA GLU A 250 11.48 50.27 12.65
C GLU A 250 12.45 50.67 13.78
N ALA A 251 12.01 51.56 14.65
CA ALA A 251 12.79 51.96 15.84
C ALA A 251 13.01 50.74 16.74
N ASP A 252 14.23 50.59 17.28
CA ASP A 252 14.64 49.53 18.18
C ASP A 252 14.81 48.14 17.52
N ARG A 253 14.91 48.09 16.20
CA ARG A 253 15.23 46.82 15.48
C ARG A 253 16.49 46.98 14.65
N ASP A 254 17.39 46.02 14.82
CA ASP A 254 18.59 45.85 14.01
C ASP A 254 18.83 44.36 13.72
N PRO A 255 19.69 44.00 12.74
CA PRO A 255 19.93 42.62 12.36
C PRO A 255 20.37 41.70 13.51
N LEU A 256 21.13 42.22 14.48
CA LEU A 256 21.65 41.42 15.59
C LEU A 256 20.55 41.16 16.63
N SER A 257 19.75 42.19 16.97
CA SER A 257 18.62 42.05 17.88
C SER A 257 17.55 41.11 17.32
N ASP A 258 17.32 41.11 15.99
CA ASP A 258 16.39 40.21 15.33
C ASP A 258 16.89 38.75 15.44
N ILE A 259 18.18 38.47 15.22
CA ILE A 259 18.77 37.13 15.39
C ILE A 259 18.66 36.69 16.85
N ASP A 260 19.02 37.55 17.81
CA ASP A 260 18.98 37.22 19.23
C ASP A 260 17.54 36.85 19.69
N ALA A 261 16.56 37.58 19.22
CA ALA A 261 15.14 37.30 19.52
C ALA A 261 14.68 35.95 18.94
N LEU A 262 15.09 35.63 17.73
CA LEU A 262 14.78 34.34 17.09
C LEU A 262 15.47 33.17 17.80
N GLU A 263 16.74 33.32 18.17
CA GLU A 263 17.52 32.30 18.88
C GLU A 263 16.93 32.04 20.28
N GLU A 264 16.53 33.12 21.00
CA GLU A 264 15.88 33.00 22.31
C GLU A 264 14.56 32.25 22.21
N GLU A 265 13.75 32.49 21.15
CA GLU A 265 12.47 31.80 20.95
C GLU A 265 12.70 30.31 20.60
N LEU A 266 13.70 30.01 19.77
CA LEU A 266 14.09 28.63 19.47
C LEU A 266 14.60 27.86 20.69
N ALA A 267 15.35 28.54 21.58
CA ALA A 267 15.89 27.94 22.80
C ALA A 267 14.80 27.61 23.81
N ARG A 268 13.70 28.38 23.85
CA ARG A 268 12.54 28.16 24.73
C ARG A 268 11.67 26.99 24.27
N TYR A 269 11.79 26.56 23.03
CA TYR A 269 10.98 25.49 22.48
C TYR A 269 11.52 24.11 22.89
N THR A 270 10.66 23.26 23.42
CA THR A 270 10.99 21.87 23.73
C THR A 270 10.42 20.97 22.63
N PRO A 271 11.26 20.33 21.79
CA PRO A 271 10.79 19.48 20.71
C PRO A 271 10.03 18.25 21.20
N ALA A 272 8.94 17.88 20.53
CA ALA A 272 8.17 16.68 20.81
C ALA A 272 8.90 15.39 20.38
N LEU A 273 9.81 15.50 19.40
CA LEU A 273 10.60 14.38 18.87
C LEU A 273 11.92 14.14 19.61
N GLY A 274 12.21 14.92 20.66
CA GLY A 274 13.47 14.89 21.40
C GLY A 274 14.60 15.68 20.72
N GLY A 275 15.70 15.92 21.45
CA GLY A 275 16.78 16.80 21.01
C GLY A 275 16.46 18.29 21.28
N THR A 276 17.32 19.18 20.81
CA THR A 276 17.09 20.63 20.88
C THR A 276 17.12 21.22 19.46
N LEU A 277 16.27 22.22 19.18
CA LEU A 277 16.35 22.96 17.92
C LEU A 277 17.66 23.74 17.82
N ALA A 278 18.30 24.00 18.97
CA ALA A 278 19.59 24.66 19.04
C ALA A 278 20.74 23.85 18.43
N ASP A 279 20.60 22.54 18.30
CA ASP A 279 21.63 21.66 17.70
C ASP A 279 21.53 21.56 16.17
N ARG A 280 20.49 22.13 15.57
CA ARG A 280 20.32 22.12 14.12
C ARG A 280 21.29 23.07 13.42
N PRO A 281 21.85 22.70 12.25
CA PRO A 281 22.61 23.62 11.42
C PRO A 281 21.81 24.89 11.13
N ARG A 282 22.46 26.04 11.28
CA ARG A 282 21.83 27.36 11.05
C ARG A 282 22.67 28.20 10.11
N LEU A 283 21.99 28.97 9.26
CA LEU A 283 22.59 29.98 8.40
C LEU A 283 21.85 31.30 8.58
N VAL A 284 22.57 32.39 8.44
CA VAL A 284 22.01 33.75 8.47
C VAL A 284 22.03 34.34 7.06
N VAL A 285 20.91 34.89 6.67
CA VAL A 285 20.72 35.55 5.38
C VAL A 285 20.39 37.02 5.61
N LEU A 286 21.33 37.88 5.31
CA LEU A 286 21.16 39.35 5.33
C LEU A 286 20.55 39.76 3.99
N ASN A 287 19.23 40.08 4.01
CA ASN A 287 18.46 40.38 2.83
C ASN A 287 18.33 41.89 2.57
N LYS A 288 17.97 42.26 1.34
CA LYS A 288 17.75 43.62 0.84
C LYS A 288 19.02 44.44 0.68
N ILE A 289 20.15 43.81 0.40
CA ILE A 289 21.45 44.51 0.13
C ILE A 289 21.45 45.33 -1.18
N ASP A 290 20.34 45.35 -1.92
CA ASP A 290 20.14 46.26 -3.04
C ASP A 290 19.96 47.71 -2.58
N VAL A 291 19.58 47.92 -1.32
CA VAL A 291 19.53 49.23 -0.67
C VAL A 291 20.91 49.59 -0.15
N PRO A 292 21.53 50.74 -0.53
CA PRO A 292 22.90 51.06 -0.14
C PRO A 292 23.16 51.04 1.35
N GLU A 293 22.25 51.65 2.15
CA GLU A 293 22.36 51.69 3.60
C GLU A 293 22.25 50.32 4.25
N ALA A 294 21.45 49.44 3.66
CA ALA A 294 21.31 48.04 4.10
C ALA A 294 22.58 47.21 3.82
N ARG A 295 23.28 47.51 2.74
CA ARG A 295 24.55 46.87 2.40
C ARG A 295 25.66 47.28 3.39
N GLU A 296 25.76 48.57 3.68
CA GLU A 296 26.72 49.08 4.69
C GLU A 296 26.45 48.46 6.07
N LEU A 297 25.20 48.34 6.45
CA LEU A 297 24.83 47.69 7.70
C LEU A 297 25.15 46.18 7.68
N ALA A 298 24.86 45.49 6.58
CA ALA A 298 25.18 44.05 6.42
C ALA A 298 26.70 43.81 6.56
N GLU A 299 27.54 44.64 5.91
CA GLU A 299 29.02 44.54 6.01
C GLU A 299 29.49 44.85 7.46
N LEU A 300 28.81 45.71 8.20
CA LEU A 300 29.14 46.04 9.59
C LEU A 300 28.84 44.91 10.55
N VAL A 301 27.65 44.23 10.40
CA VAL A 301 27.19 43.21 11.35
C VAL A 301 27.72 41.80 11.05
N ARG A 302 28.13 41.55 9.80
CA ARG A 302 28.62 40.24 9.34
C ARG A 302 29.73 39.68 10.24
N PRO A 303 30.84 40.42 10.60
CA PRO A 303 31.91 39.85 11.39
C PRO A 303 31.44 39.38 12.78
N GLU A 304 30.47 40.04 13.36
CA GLU A 304 29.94 39.68 14.66
C GLU A 304 29.08 38.40 14.59
N ILE A 305 28.30 38.23 13.52
CA ILE A 305 27.47 37.01 13.30
C ILE A 305 28.40 35.83 13.01
N GLU A 306 29.43 36.03 12.18
CA GLU A 306 30.43 34.96 11.88
C GLU A 306 31.22 34.57 13.14
N ALA A 307 31.54 35.53 14.06
CA ALA A 307 32.17 35.23 15.34
C ALA A 307 31.31 34.36 16.27
N ARG A 308 29.97 34.36 16.09
CA ARG A 308 29.02 33.45 16.78
C ARG A 308 28.99 32.05 16.16
N GLY A 309 29.76 31.81 15.08
CA GLY A 309 29.84 30.52 14.37
C GLY A 309 28.70 30.30 13.37
N LEU A 310 27.95 31.34 13.01
CA LEU A 310 26.85 31.26 12.05
C LEU A 310 27.35 31.68 10.66
N PRO A 311 27.25 30.83 9.62
CA PRO A 311 27.57 31.23 8.23
C PRO A 311 26.62 32.32 7.76
N VAL A 312 27.16 33.37 7.12
CA VAL A 312 26.43 34.56 6.68
C VAL A 312 26.40 34.66 5.17
N PHE A 313 25.20 34.89 4.61
CA PHE A 313 25.00 35.14 3.19
C PHE A 313 24.30 36.47 3.00
N GLU A 314 24.91 37.33 2.21
CA GLU A 314 24.35 38.64 1.82
C GLU A 314 23.59 38.46 0.52
N ILE A 315 22.29 38.77 0.51
CA ILE A 315 21.44 38.57 -0.65
C ILE A 315 20.53 39.76 -0.95
N SER A 316 20.08 39.80 -2.18
CA SER A 316 18.91 40.60 -2.57
C SER A 316 17.95 39.74 -3.36
N THR A 317 16.73 39.60 -2.87
CA THR A 317 15.64 38.92 -3.60
C THR A 317 15.20 39.70 -4.86
N VAL A 318 15.45 41.02 -4.88
CA VAL A 318 15.09 41.90 -6.01
C VAL A 318 16.13 41.82 -7.11
N SER A 319 17.42 42.08 -6.77
CA SER A 319 18.53 42.04 -7.76
C SER A 319 19.03 40.64 -8.05
N ARG A 320 18.61 39.61 -7.26
CA ARG A 320 19.08 38.22 -7.29
C ARG A 320 20.56 38.03 -6.94
N ALA A 321 21.21 39.03 -6.33
CA ALA A 321 22.59 38.90 -5.85
C ALA A 321 22.65 37.87 -4.72
N GLY A 322 23.75 37.08 -4.64
CA GLY A 322 24.03 36.11 -3.58
C GLY A 322 23.13 34.87 -3.54
N LEU A 323 22.09 34.77 -4.36
CA LEU A 323 21.11 33.66 -4.31
C LEU A 323 21.71 32.32 -4.75
N ARG A 324 22.63 32.33 -5.72
CA ARG A 324 23.27 31.13 -6.20
C ARG A 324 24.18 30.50 -5.13
N GLU A 325 24.98 31.32 -4.50
CA GLU A 325 25.87 30.92 -3.39
C GLU A 325 25.07 30.34 -2.24
N LEU A 326 23.98 31.02 -1.85
CA LEU A 326 23.06 30.54 -0.81
C LEU A 326 22.46 29.17 -1.19
N SER A 327 21.98 29.01 -2.44
CA SER A 327 21.32 27.76 -2.85
C SER A 327 22.26 26.56 -2.79
N PHE A 328 23.53 26.70 -3.21
CA PHE A 328 24.52 25.63 -3.12
C PHE A 328 24.98 25.36 -1.68
N ALA A 329 25.08 26.40 -0.85
CA ALA A 329 25.41 26.22 0.57
C ALA A 329 24.31 25.43 1.30
N LEU A 330 23.04 25.75 1.05
CA LEU A 330 21.90 24.99 1.60
C LEU A 330 21.92 23.54 1.13
N ALA A 331 22.12 23.30 -0.17
CA ALA A 331 22.21 21.95 -0.72
C ALA A 331 23.28 21.12 0.01
N LYS A 332 24.46 21.68 0.20
CA LYS A 332 25.56 21.02 0.90
C LYS A 332 25.21 20.65 2.34
N VAL A 333 24.66 21.60 3.12
CA VAL A 333 24.30 21.34 4.52
C VAL A 333 23.22 20.26 4.62
N ILE A 334 22.24 20.26 3.70
CA ILE A 334 21.17 19.26 3.66
C ILE A 334 21.73 17.88 3.28
N GLU A 335 22.65 17.81 2.33
CA GLU A 335 23.32 16.55 1.96
C GLU A 335 24.15 15.99 3.12
N ASP A 336 24.90 16.84 3.81
CA ASP A 336 25.70 16.47 4.99
C ASP A 336 24.77 15.95 6.13
N ASP A 337 23.62 16.58 6.38
CA ASP A 337 22.61 16.12 7.34
C ASP A 337 22.02 14.77 6.93
N ARG A 338 21.65 14.62 5.65
CA ARG A 338 21.14 13.35 5.12
C ARG A 338 22.15 12.20 5.24
N ALA A 339 23.43 12.49 4.99
CA ALA A 339 24.52 11.51 5.11
C ALA A 339 24.83 11.13 6.57
N SER A 340 24.60 12.05 7.52
CA SER A 340 24.88 11.84 8.95
C SER A 340 23.77 11.08 9.67
N LYS A 341 22.55 11.05 9.11
CA LYS A 341 21.43 10.32 9.71
C LYS A 341 21.66 8.81 9.59
N PRO A 342 21.61 8.05 10.71
CA PRO A 342 21.67 6.60 10.65
C PRO A 342 20.54 6.08 9.76
N ALA A 343 20.82 4.95 9.07
CA ALA A 343 19.77 4.28 8.31
C ALA A 343 18.53 4.10 9.21
N PRO A 344 17.33 4.47 8.74
CA PRO A 344 16.14 4.42 9.57
C PRO A 344 15.94 3.00 10.10
N GLU A 345 15.75 2.88 11.42
CA GLU A 345 15.26 1.63 11.99
C GLU A 345 13.96 1.28 11.30
N ALA A 346 13.84 0.01 10.89
CA ALA A 346 12.69 -0.49 10.14
C ALA A 346 11.39 0.03 10.74
N THR A 347 10.62 0.73 9.95
CA THR A 347 9.34 1.33 10.33
C THR A 347 8.50 0.29 11.08
N ARG A 348 8.06 0.60 12.28
CA ARG A 348 7.24 -0.27 13.09
C ARG A 348 5.90 -0.46 12.39
N ILE A 349 5.83 -1.51 11.56
CA ILE A 349 4.56 -1.93 10.96
C ILE A 349 3.67 -2.34 12.13
N VAL A 350 2.60 -1.62 12.38
CA VAL A 350 1.59 -2.01 13.35
C VAL A 350 0.81 -3.17 12.72
N LEU A 351 1.33 -4.38 12.90
CA LEU A 351 0.55 -5.58 12.66
C LEU A 351 -0.57 -5.60 13.69
N ARG A 352 -1.77 -5.32 13.27
CA ARG A 352 -2.98 -5.65 14.05
C ARG A 352 -3.32 -7.10 13.72
N PRO A 353 -2.97 -8.09 14.55
CA PRO A 353 -3.38 -9.46 14.30
C PRO A 353 -4.91 -9.49 14.41
N THR A 354 -5.60 -9.74 13.33
CA THR A 354 -6.98 -10.23 13.42
C THR A 354 -6.92 -11.59 14.11
N ALA A 355 -7.67 -11.74 15.20
CA ALA A 355 -7.78 -13.01 15.88
C ALA A 355 -8.23 -14.07 14.85
N VAL A 356 -7.32 -14.98 14.50
CA VAL A 356 -7.66 -16.14 13.69
C VAL A 356 -8.32 -17.11 14.67
N ASP A 357 -9.64 -17.28 14.56
CA ASP A 357 -10.32 -18.37 15.26
C ASP A 357 -9.64 -19.70 14.89
N ASP A 358 -9.40 -20.56 15.87
CA ASP A 358 -8.78 -21.87 15.67
C ASP A 358 -9.52 -22.74 14.66
N ALA A 359 -10.81 -22.49 14.45
CA ALA A 359 -11.64 -23.15 13.43
C ALA A 359 -11.33 -22.68 12.00
N GLY A 360 -10.72 -21.49 11.82
CA GLY A 360 -10.39 -20.92 10.50
C GLY A 360 -11.60 -20.46 9.69
N PHE A 361 -12.81 -20.44 10.26
CA PHE A 361 -14.04 -19.90 9.68
C PHE A 361 -15.07 -19.59 10.77
N THR A 362 -16.02 -18.71 10.45
CA THR A 362 -17.19 -18.38 11.27
C THR A 362 -18.47 -18.55 10.45
N ILE A 363 -19.57 -18.91 11.10
CA ILE A 363 -20.88 -19.00 10.48
C ILE A 363 -21.80 -17.96 11.11
N VAL A 364 -22.43 -17.15 10.28
CA VAL A 364 -23.37 -16.12 10.68
C VAL A 364 -24.66 -16.33 9.89
N GLN A 365 -25.83 -16.14 10.52
CA GLN A 365 -27.10 -16.12 9.79
C GLN A 365 -27.11 -14.95 8.81
N ASP A 366 -27.66 -15.16 7.62
CA ASP A 366 -27.74 -14.08 6.62
C ASP A 366 -28.75 -13.02 7.07
N PRO A 367 -28.36 -11.76 7.27
CA PRO A 367 -29.28 -10.71 7.67
C PRO A 367 -30.33 -10.38 6.62
N ALA A 368 -30.14 -10.81 5.37
CA ALA A 368 -31.07 -10.60 4.26
C ALA A 368 -32.06 -11.78 4.05
N ASP A 369 -31.73 -12.97 4.57
CA ASP A 369 -32.54 -14.18 4.43
C ASP A 369 -32.52 -14.99 5.73
N ASP A 370 -33.65 -15.04 6.44
CA ASP A 370 -33.75 -15.74 7.73
C ASP A 370 -33.44 -17.25 7.64
N THR A 371 -33.44 -17.83 6.45
CA THR A 371 -33.13 -19.24 6.20
C THR A 371 -31.70 -19.45 5.75
N GLY A 372 -30.97 -18.37 5.41
CA GLY A 372 -29.64 -18.37 4.84
C GLY A 372 -28.51 -18.30 5.87
N PHE A 373 -27.35 -18.83 5.51
CA PHE A 373 -26.13 -18.75 6.31
C PHE A 373 -24.97 -18.21 5.49
N ILE A 374 -24.12 -17.41 6.14
CA ILE A 374 -22.88 -16.88 5.56
C ILE A 374 -21.70 -17.52 6.28
N VAL A 375 -20.85 -18.21 5.54
CA VAL A 375 -19.56 -18.74 6.01
C VAL A 375 -18.48 -17.75 5.67
N ARG A 376 -17.76 -17.23 6.64
CA ARG A 376 -16.65 -16.29 6.49
C ARG A 376 -15.36 -16.93 6.98
N GLY A 377 -14.29 -16.81 6.22
CA GLY A 377 -12.97 -17.29 6.59
C GLY A 377 -12.03 -17.31 5.39
N ASP A 378 -10.76 -17.01 5.61
CA ASP A 378 -9.76 -16.93 4.54
C ASP A 378 -9.65 -18.21 3.71
N ARG A 379 -9.76 -19.38 4.36
CA ARG A 379 -9.66 -20.67 3.67
C ARG A 379 -10.89 -21.01 2.84
N PRO A 380 -12.13 -20.98 3.39
CA PRO A 380 -13.33 -21.20 2.61
C PRO A 380 -13.48 -20.24 1.44
N ASP A 381 -13.29 -18.94 1.67
CA ASP A 381 -13.43 -17.89 0.67
C ASP A 381 -12.41 -18.08 -0.48
N ARG A 382 -11.17 -18.44 -0.14
CA ARG A 382 -10.14 -18.73 -1.12
C ARG A 382 -10.49 -19.95 -1.96
N TRP A 383 -10.92 -21.05 -1.33
CA TRP A 383 -11.23 -22.28 -2.04
C TRP A 383 -12.40 -22.11 -3.01
N VAL A 384 -13.40 -21.31 -2.64
CA VAL A 384 -14.50 -20.95 -3.53
C VAL A 384 -13.99 -20.17 -4.73
N ARG A 385 -13.17 -19.12 -4.52
CA ARG A 385 -12.59 -18.32 -5.61
C ARG A 385 -11.68 -19.13 -6.56
N GLN A 386 -11.01 -20.17 -6.05
CA GLN A 386 -10.13 -21.04 -6.85
C GLN A 386 -10.88 -22.16 -7.58
N THR A 387 -12.20 -22.32 -7.41
CA THR A 387 -12.97 -23.42 -7.97
C THR A 387 -13.66 -23.00 -9.26
N ASP A 388 -13.47 -23.80 -10.32
CA ASP A 388 -14.27 -23.69 -11.55
C ASP A 388 -15.62 -24.41 -11.34
N PHE A 389 -16.70 -23.64 -11.17
CA PHE A 389 -18.04 -24.17 -10.96
C PHE A 389 -18.65 -24.86 -12.19
N ASN A 390 -18.07 -24.70 -13.37
CA ASN A 390 -18.47 -25.42 -14.56
C ASN A 390 -17.96 -26.88 -14.56
N ASN A 391 -17.03 -27.22 -13.66
CA ASN A 391 -16.45 -28.54 -13.56
C ASN A 391 -16.96 -29.26 -12.30
N THR A 392 -17.79 -30.28 -12.49
CA THR A 392 -18.40 -31.05 -11.39
C THR A 392 -17.38 -31.74 -10.48
N GLU A 393 -16.23 -32.15 -11.02
CA GLU A 393 -15.15 -32.75 -10.23
C GLU A 393 -14.44 -31.72 -9.34
N ALA A 394 -14.27 -30.46 -9.82
CA ALA A 394 -13.75 -29.34 -9.04
C ALA A 394 -14.72 -28.96 -7.90
N VAL A 395 -16.01 -28.92 -8.18
CA VAL A 395 -17.06 -28.66 -7.16
C VAL A 395 -17.06 -29.76 -6.08
N GLY A 396 -16.97 -31.02 -6.48
CA GLY A 396 -16.84 -32.15 -5.54
C GLY A 396 -15.57 -32.05 -4.67
N TYR A 397 -14.47 -31.56 -5.24
CA TYR A 397 -13.25 -31.31 -4.48
C TYR A 397 -13.39 -30.16 -3.49
N LEU A 398 -14.09 -29.10 -3.84
CA LEU A 398 -14.44 -28.01 -2.92
C LEU A 398 -15.26 -28.53 -1.75
N ALA A 399 -16.33 -29.29 -2.02
CA ALA A 399 -17.19 -29.87 -1.00
C ALA A 399 -16.39 -30.74 -0.02
N ASP A 400 -15.48 -31.60 -0.51
CA ASP A 400 -14.60 -32.42 0.33
C ASP A 400 -13.69 -31.57 1.23
N ARG A 401 -13.20 -30.43 0.75
CA ARG A 401 -12.34 -29.52 1.54
C ARG A 401 -13.15 -28.83 2.63
N LEU A 402 -14.34 -28.34 2.32
CA LEU A 402 -15.25 -27.70 3.29
C LEU A 402 -15.69 -28.69 4.37
N ALA A 403 -16.05 -29.93 3.99
CA ALA A 403 -16.42 -30.98 4.92
C ALA A 403 -15.25 -31.32 5.89
N ARG A 404 -14.01 -31.46 5.35
CA ARG A 404 -12.82 -31.71 6.20
C ARG A 404 -12.47 -30.56 7.13
N LEU A 405 -12.82 -29.31 6.78
CA LEU A 405 -12.65 -28.16 7.64
C LEU A 405 -13.71 -28.14 8.76
N GLY A 406 -14.79 -28.93 8.64
CA GLY A 406 -15.89 -28.99 9.60
C GLY A 406 -17.02 -28.00 9.35
N VAL A 407 -17.08 -27.39 8.14
CA VAL A 407 -18.14 -26.42 7.80
C VAL A 407 -19.52 -27.08 7.83
N GLU A 408 -19.68 -28.30 7.33
CA GLU A 408 -20.95 -29.03 7.35
C GLU A 408 -21.47 -29.26 8.79
N GLU A 409 -20.57 -29.69 9.71
CA GLU A 409 -20.93 -29.90 11.12
C GLU A 409 -21.30 -28.59 11.81
N ALA A 410 -20.60 -27.51 11.50
CA ALA A 410 -20.86 -26.20 12.07
C ALA A 410 -22.18 -25.60 11.55
N LEU A 411 -22.51 -25.77 10.26
CA LEU A 411 -23.81 -25.40 9.68
C LEU A 411 -24.96 -26.17 10.36
N ALA A 412 -24.82 -27.50 10.53
CA ALA A 412 -25.82 -28.29 11.20
C ALA A 412 -26.03 -27.82 12.66
N LYS A 413 -24.96 -27.49 13.40
CA LYS A 413 -25.04 -26.92 14.76
C LYS A 413 -25.69 -25.53 14.78
N ALA A 414 -25.51 -24.72 13.74
CA ALA A 414 -26.17 -23.43 13.59
C ALA A 414 -27.63 -23.51 13.22
N GLY A 415 -28.17 -24.73 12.95
CA GLY A 415 -29.57 -24.96 12.63
C GLY A 415 -29.85 -24.96 11.13
N ALA A 416 -28.86 -25.05 10.26
CA ALA A 416 -29.09 -25.17 8.84
C ALA A 416 -29.84 -26.45 8.48
N VAL A 417 -30.83 -26.35 7.60
CA VAL A 417 -31.60 -27.47 7.08
C VAL A 417 -31.22 -27.75 5.63
N PRO A 418 -31.32 -29.01 5.15
CA PRO A 418 -31.04 -29.32 3.76
C PRO A 418 -31.84 -28.46 2.80
N GLY A 419 -31.17 -27.90 1.79
CA GLY A 419 -31.76 -26.95 0.84
C GLY A 419 -31.68 -25.47 1.25
N CYS A 420 -31.14 -25.14 2.44
CA CYS A 420 -30.98 -23.74 2.81
C CYS A 420 -29.83 -23.08 1.99
N PRO A 421 -29.95 -21.79 1.65
CA PRO A 421 -28.89 -21.07 0.95
C PRO A 421 -27.69 -20.82 1.88
N VAL A 422 -26.49 -21.18 1.42
CA VAL A 422 -25.23 -20.94 2.13
C VAL A 422 -24.32 -20.11 1.23
N THR A 423 -23.90 -18.95 1.70
CA THR A 423 -22.99 -18.06 0.98
C THR A 423 -21.58 -18.22 1.51
N VAL A 424 -20.62 -18.50 0.63
CA VAL A 424 -19.19 -18.61 0.92
C VAL A 424 -18.41 -17.83 -0.13
N GLY A 425 -17.58 -16.88 0.28
CA GLY A 425 -16.76 -16.10 -0.64
C GLY A 425 -17.55 -15.34 -1.71
N GLY A 426 -18.80 -14.94 -1.41
CA GLY A 426 -19.68 -14.23 -2.33
C GLY A 426 -20.46 -15.12 -3.32
N VAL A 427 -20.33 -16.44 -3.22
CA VAL A 427 -21.09 -17.40 -4.02
C VAL A 427 -22.09 -18.14 -3.13
N THR A 428 -23.35 -18.16 -3.53
CA THR A 428 -24.43 -18.82 -2.78
C THR A 428 -24.71 -20.19 -3.37
N PHE A 429 -24.81 -21.20 -2.51
CA PHE A 429 -25.11 -22.59 -2.85
C PHE A 429 -26.32 -23.07 -2.07
N ASP A 430 -27.10 -23.97 -2.63
CA ASP A 430 -28.08 -24.76 -1.87
C ASP A 430 -27.32 -25.83 -1.09
N TRP A 431 -27.44 -25.81 0.25
CA TRP A 431 -26.70 -26.75 1.08
C TRP A 431 -27.40 -28.12 1.10
N GLU A 432 -26.76 -29.12 0.54
CA GLU A 432 -27.13 -30.52 0.64
C GLU A 432 -26.05 -31.28 1.42
N PRO A 433 -26.30 -31.63 2.72
CA PRO A 433 -25.28 -32.34 3.49
C PRO A 433 -25.02 -33.72 2.89
N SER A 434 -23.75 -34.07 2.81
CA SER A 434 -23.31 -35.40 2.34
C SER A 434 -23.70 -36.53 3.32
N THR A 435 -24.11 -36.16 4.55
CA THR A 435 -24.56 -37.09 5.59
C THR A 435 -25.93 -36.63 6.14
N PRO A 436 -26.93 -37.52 6.29
CA PRO A 436 -28.20 -37.15 6.91
C PRO A 436 -27.98 -36.58 8.30
N ALA A 437 -28.64 -35.44 8.61
CA ALA A 437 -28.56 -34.78 9.91
C ALA A 437 -28.90 -35.78 11.03
N GLY A 438 -27.98 -36.02 11.97
CA GLY A 438 -28.19 -36.90 13.12
C GLY A 438 -27.49 -38.26 13.06
N VAL A 439 -26.79 -38.59 11.99
CA VAL A 439 -25.95 -39.81 11.94
C VAL A 439 -24.51 -39.45 12.31
N ALA A 440 -24.03 -39.95 13.45
CA ALA A 440 -22.64 -39.82 13.82
C ALA A 440 -21.76 -40.47 12.74
N VAL A 441 -20.92 -39.67 12.08
CA VAL A 441 -19.97 -40.17 11.09
C VAL A 441 -18.97 -41.05 11.81
N MET A 442 -19.10 -42.37 11.66
CA MET A 442 -18.00 -43.25 11.97
C MET A 442 -16.86 -42.87 11.03
N MET A 443 -15.78 -42.32 11.58
CA MET A 443 -14.53 -42.11 10.87
C MET A 443 -14.05 -43.45 10.34
N HIS A 444 -14.39 -43.77 9.11
CA HIS A 444 -13.79 -44.88 8.39
C HIS A 444 -12.35 -44.50 8.05
N ASN A 445 -11.46 -45.45 8.19
CA ASN A 445 -10.02 -45.30 7.94
C ASN A 445 -9.74 -44.57 6.60
N ARG A 446 -8.68 -43.76 6.60
CA ARG A 446 -8.16 -43.06 5.43
C ARG A 446 -8.23 -43.95 4.17
N GLY A 447 -9.16 -43.68 3.27
CA GLY A 447 -9.19 -44.32 1.98
C GLY A 447 -10.59 -44.72 1.44
N ASP A 448 -11.63 -44.75 2.27
CA ASP A 448 -12.99 -45.13 1.84
C ASP A 448 -13.86 -43.90 1.68
N ASP A 449 -13.89 -43.33 0.47
CA ASP A 449 -14.94 -42.41 0.07
C ASP A 449 -16.01 -43.23 -0.69
N PRO A 450 -17.22 -43.45 -0.11
CA PRO A 450 -18.27 -44.24 -0.75
C PRO A 450 -18.78 -43.65 -2.07
N ARG A 451 -18.45 -42.39 -2.35
CA ARG A 451 -18.74 -41.72 -3.64
C ARG A 451 -17.80 -42.19 -4.76
N LEU A 452 -16.62 -42.71 -4.41
CA LEU A 452 -15.64 -43.25 -5.35
C LEU A 452 -15.90 -44.72 -5.68
N ASP A 453 -16.67 -45.40 -4.85
CA ASP A 453 -17.05 -46.81 -5.03
C ASP A 453 -18.29 -47.04 -5.91
N ARG A 454 -18.89 -45.95 -6.43
CA ARG A 454 -19.88 -46.10 -7.50
C ARG A 454 -19.15 -46.63 -8.74
N PRO A 455 -19.36 -47.89 -9.15
CA PRO A 455 -18.65 -48.44 -10.27
C PRO A 455 -19.04 -47.64 -11.52
N THR A 456 -18.12 -46.82 -12.01
CA THR A 456 -18.26 -46.11 -13.30
C THR A 456 -18.32 -47.07 -14.50
N ARG A 457 -18.17 -48.36 -14.25
CA ARG A 457 -18.41 -49.43 -15.24
C ARG A 457 -19.74 -50.09 -14.92
N VAL A 458 -20.72 -49.82 -15.71
CA VAL A 458 -21.96 -50.59 -15.82
C VAL A 458 -21.59 -52.06 -15.84
N GLY A 459 -22.07 -52.83 -14.88
CA GLY A 459 -21.78 -54.26 -14.77
C GLY A 459 -22.12 -55.05 -16.04
N ALA A 460 -21.47 -56.18 -16.26
CA ALA A 460 -21.76 -57.00 -17.43
C ALA A 460 -23.27 -57.35 -17.58
N PRO A 461 -24.03 -57.59 -16.49
CA PRO A 461 -25.47 -57.80 -16.58
C PRO A 461 -26.24 -56.59 -17.07
N GLU A 462 -25.92 -55.40 -16.56
CA GLU A 462 -26.58 -54.15 -16.94
C GLU A 462 -26.25 -53.71 -18.36
N ARG A 463 -25.02 -53.96 -18.85
CA ARG A 463 -24.66 -53.78 -20.26
C ARG A 463 -25.44 -54.68 -21.17
N LYS A 464 -25.71 -55.91 -20.71
CA LYS A 464 -26.52 -56.87 -21.48
C LYS A 464 -27.99 -56.43 -21.51
N ALA A 465 -28.53 -55.93 -20.40
CA ALA A 465 -29.86 -55.35 -20.31
C ALA A 465 -30.03 -54.10 -21.18
N GLN A 466 -29.10 -53.15 -21.13
CA GLN A 466 -29.09 -51.96 -22.00
C GLN A 466 -28.97 -52.32 -23.49
N LYS A 467 -28.23 -53.40 -23.81
CA LYS A 467 -28.09 -53.86 -25.19
C LYS A 467 -29.34 -54.59 -25.71
N VAL A 468 -30.11 -55.21 -24.81
CA VAL A 468 -31.42 -55.80 -25.12
C VAL A 468 -32.45 -54.70 -25.34
N LEU A 469 -32.56 -53.73 -24.42
CA LEU A 469 -33.44 -52.54 -24.52
C LEU A 469 -33.21 -51.72 -25.81
N ARG A 470 -31.96 -51.61 -26.27
CA ARG A 470 -31.63 -50.94 -27.55
C ARG A 470 -31.97 -51.76 -28.80
N ARG A 471 -32.26 -53.02 -28.66
CA ARG A 471 -32.57 -53.92 -29.78
C ARG A 471 -34.04 -54.29 -29.89
N THR A 472 -34.87 -54.02 -28.85
CA THR A 472 -36.30 -54.21 -28.87
C THR A 472 -36.96 -52.96 -29.48
N PRO A 473 -37.71 -53.10 -30.58
CA PRO A 473 -38.46 -51.99 -31.14
C PRO A 473 -39.46 -51.44 -30.10
N PHE A 474 -39.71 -50.14 -30.11
CA PHE A 474 -40.54 -49.44 -29.17
C PHE A 474 -42.00 -49.94 -29.14
N GLU A 475 -42.47 -50.64 -30.16
CA GLU A 475 -43.79 -51.24 -30.27
C GLU A 475 -43.99 -52.50 -29.44
N GLU A 476 -42.95 -53.23 -29.02
CA GLU A 476 -43.05 -54.42 -28.15
C GLU A 476 -43.09 -54.11 -26.64
N LEU A 477 -42.81 -52.87 -26.25
CA LEU A 477 -42.78 -52.46 -24.83
C LEU A 477 -44.14 -51.96 -24.29
N LEU A 478 -45.12 -51.83 -25.17
CA LEU A 478 -46.47 -51.36 -24.79
C LEU A 478 -47.49 -52.49 -24.58
N ASP A 479 -47.14 -53.74 -24.92
CA ASP A 479 -48.04 -54.86 -24.79
C ASP A 479 -47.89 -55.70 -23.50
N GLU A 480 -46.93 -55.35 -22.60
CA GLU A 480 -46.71 -56.10 -21.34
C GLU A 480 -47.36 -55.44 -20.09
N ASP A 481 -48.01 -54.28 -20.24
CA ASP A 481 -48.71 -53.60 -19.12
C ASP A 481 -50.24 -53.78 -19.12
N GLU A 482 -50.81 -54.70 -19.94
CA GLU A 482 -52.26 -55.02 -20.02
C GLU A 482 -52.58 -56.53 -19.77
N GLU A 483 -51.82 -57.26 -18.92
CA GLU A 483 -52.36 -58.53 -18.35
C GLU A 483 -52.29 -58.55 -16.84
#